data_07a9facd98bb9fb7ee557e9db608218c
#
_entry.id   07a9facd98bb9fb7ee557e9db608218c
#
_cell.length_a   1.000
_cell.length_b   1.000
_cell.length_c   1.000
_cell.angle_alpha   90.00
_cell.angle_beta   90.00
_cell.angle_gamma   90.00
#
_symmetry.space_group_name_H-M   'P 1'
#
loop_
_entity.id
_entity.type
_entity.pdbx_description
1 polymer ?
#
loop_
_entity_poly.entity_id
_entity_poly.type
_entity_poly.pdbx_seq_one_letter_code
_entity_poly.pdbx_strand_id
1 'polypeptide(L)'
;MKQYMVAAVRILVITMAGTAGAVVVGLLRYGSDVFVPTSPGFAFVSFGCSCALIFAFYHVRGLSEAITAAVLASAAQFFVATSYVPRLQAVIFSFGLNLPVILVAYLFERRLASLRAFRFVVVSLTYGAMFVLLTLLVGALSGSSQIPAETFRQNFVDGMLLGLGIGLGVEAGEALLHPLEVRTARERHV
;
A
#
# COMPACT_ATOMS: atom_id res chain seq x y z
N MET A 1 -16.10 -17.07 17.59
CA MET A 1 -15.93 -17.54 16.20
C MET A 1 -16.50 -16.55 15.18
N LYS A 2 -17.76 -16.10 15.28
CA LYS A 2 -18.38 -15.14 14.33
C LYS A 2 -17.61 -13.81 14.16
N GLN A 3 -17.09 -13.21 15.23
CA GLN A 3 -16.34 -11.94 15.15
C GLN A 3 -15.03 -12.05 14.36
N TYR A 4 -14.29 -13.15 14.52
CA TYR A 4 -13.06 -13.39 13.76
C TYR A 4 -13.33 -13.57 12.26
N MET A 5 -14.42 -14.27 11.93
CA MET A 5 -14.83 -14.46 10.54
C MET A 5 -15.21 -13.13 9.87
N VAL A 6 -15.95 -12.27 10.57
CA VAL A 6 -16.31 -10.93 10.05
C VAL A 6 -15.05 -10.08 9.84
N ALA A 7 -14.13 -10.07 10.79
CA ALA A 7 -12.87 -9.34 10.65
C ALA A 7 -12.03 -9.87 9.48
N ALA A 8 -11.94 -11.19 9.30
CA ALA A 8 -11.21 -11.78 8.18
C ALA A 8 -11.81 -11.38 6.81
N VAL A 9 -13.15 -11.41 6.70
CA VAL A 9 -13.84 -10.96 5.48
C VAL A 9 -13.57 -9.48 5.19
N ARG A 10 -13.61 -8.62 6.22
CA ARG A 10 -13.30 -7.19 6.05
C ARG A 10 -11.87 -6.98 5.55
N ILE A 11 -10.89 -7.63 6.18
CA ILE A 11 -9.48 -7.55 5.76
C ILE A 11 -9.35 -8.00 4.31
N LEU A 12 -9.97 -9.11 3.94
CA LEU A 12 -9.93 -9.65 2.59
C LEU A 12 -10.51 -8.66 1.57
N VAL A 13 -11.72 -8.13 1.82
CA VAL A 13 -12.39 -7.21 0.89
C VAL A 13 -11.59 -5.92 0.71
N ILE A 14 -11.10 -5.30 1.79
CA ILE A 14 -10.30 -4.08 1.72
C ILE A 14 -8.99 -4.34 0.98
N THR A 15 -8.31 -5.46 1.29
CA THR A 15 -7.05 -5.84 0.61
C THR A 15 -7.28 -6.06 -0.89
N MET A 16 -8.31 -6.81 -1.27
CA MET A 16 -8.62 -7.06 -2.68
C MET A 16 -8.96 -5.79 -3.43
N ALA A 17 -9.77 -4.91 -2.84
CA ALA A 17 -10.15 -3.65 -3.45
C ALA A 17 -8.95 -2.69 -3.58
N GLY A 18 -8.11 -2.57 -2.56
CA GLY A 18 -6.87 -1.79 -2.61
C GLY A 18 -5.88 -2.33 -3.63
N THR A 19 -5.73 -3.65 -3.71
CA THR A 19 -4.90 -4.32 -4.73
C THR A 19 -5.44 -4.07 -6.14
N ALA A 20 -6.77 -4.18 -6.33
CA ALA A 20 -7.39 -3.89 -7.62
C ALA A 20 -7.14 -2.44 -8.05
N GLY A 21 -7.21 -1.48 -7.13
CA GLY A 21 -6.84 -0.08 -7.38
C GLY A 21 -5.38 0.06 -7.84
N ALA A 22 -4.44 -0.62 -7.17
CA ALA A 22 -3.03 -0.62 -7.58
C ALA A 22 -2.82 -1.27 -8.96
N VAL A 23 -3.54 -2.37 -9.26
CA VAL A 23 -3.48 -3.02 -10.58
C VAL A 23 -4.00 -2.10 -11.68
N VAL A 24 -5.15 -1.45 -11.47
CA VAL A 24 -5.71 -0.52 -12.48
C VAL A 24 -4.74 0.61 -12.77
N VAL A 25 -4.19 1.23 -11.77
CA VAL A 25 -3.21 2.32 -11.95
C VAL A 25 -1.91 1.79 -12.55
N GLY A 26 -1.45 0.61 -12.13
CA GLY A 26 -0.29 -0.06 -12.71
C GLY A 26 -0.47 -0.35 -14.20
N LEU A 27 -1.65 -0.84 -14.62
CA LEU A 27 -1.98 -1.06 -16.03
C LEU A 27 -1.95 0.23 -16.85
N LEU A 28 -2.45 1.33 -16.29
CA LEU A 28 -2.39 2.65 -16.94
C LEU A 28 -0.95 3.15 -17.09
N ARG A 29 -0.06 2.81 -16.18
CA ARG A 29 1.33 3.28 -16.14
C ARG A 29 2.29 2.38 -16.91
N TYR A 30 2.15 1.06 -16.77
CA TYR A 30 3.10 0.04 -17.25
C TYR A 30 2.50 -0.94 -18.26
N GLY A 31 1.20 -0.82 -18.59
CA GLY A 31 0.53 -1.74 -19.49
C GLY A 31 0.56 -3.18 -18.99
N SER A 32 0.79 -4.13 -19.90
CA SER A 32 0.85 -5.56 -19.60
C SER A 32 2.04 -5.99 -18.72
N ASP A 33 3.04 -5.12 -18.54
CA ASP A 33 4.23 -5.42 -17.72
C ASP A 33 3.89 -5.71 -16.26
N VAL A 34 2.72 -5.26 -15.78
CA VAL A 34 2.24 -5.58 -14.44
C VAL A 34 2.10 -7.08 -14.18
N PHE A 35 2.00 -7.90 -15.23
CA PHE A 35 1.91 -9.35 -15.15
C PHE A 35 3.24 -10.08 -15.40
N VAL A 36 4.32 -9.35 -15.67
CA VAL A 36 5.64 -9.92 -15.91
C VAL A 36 6.46 -9.91 -14.60
N PRO A 37 6.75 -11.05 -13.97
CA PRO A 37 7.30 -11.13 -12.61
C PRO A 37 8.62 -10.39 -12.36
N THR A 38 9.39 -10.10 -13.41
CA THR A 38 10.68 -9.41 -13.33
C THR A 38 10.62 -7.94 -13.75
N SER A 39 9.42 -7.42 -14.03
CA SER A 39 9.23 -6.06 -14.51
C SER A 39 9.02 -5.04 -13.38
N PRO A 40 9.30 -3.75 -13.63
CA PRO A 40 8.93 -2.67 -12.71
C PRO A 40 7.42 -2.59 -12.45
N GLY A 41 6.59 -2.92 -13.45
CA GLY A 41 5.14 -2.94 -13.32
C GLY A 41 4.64 -3.99 -12.32
N PHE A 42 5.23 -5.19 -12.36
CA PHE A 42 4.94 -6.24 -11.38
C PHE A 42 5.37 -5.82 -9.96
N ALA A 43 6.56 -5.24 -9.83
CA ALA A 43 7.03 -4.70 -8.56
C ALA A 43 6.04 -3.67 -8.00
N PHE A 44 5.59 -2.74 -8.84
CA PHE A 44 4.63 -1.71 -8.47
C PHE A 44 3.33 -2.31 -7.90
N VAL A 45 2.73 -3.29 -8.59
CA VAL A 45 1.51 -3.97 -8.14
C VAL A 45 1.76 -4.79 -6.87
N SER A 46 2.90 -5.48 -6.78
CA SER A 46 3.29 -6.26 -5.59
C SER A 46 3.38 -5.37 -4.34
N PHE A 47 3.99 -4.19 -4.47
CA PHE A 47 4.02 -3.18 -3.40
C PHE A 47 2.61 -2.69 -3.07
N GLY A 48 1.77 -2.44 -4.07
CA GLY A 48 0.38 -2.05 -3.87
C GLY A 48 -0.42 -3.07 -3.07
N CYS A 49 -0.26 -4.35 -3.38
CA CYS A 49 -0.89 -5.44 -2.65
C CYS A 49 -0.48 -5.46 -1.17
N SER A 50 0.83 -5.35 -0.90
CA SER A 50 1.34 -5.31 0.47
C SER A 50 0.83 -4.11 1.26
N CYS A 51 0.83 -2.94 0.65
CA CYS A 51 0.32 -1.72 1.27
C CYS A 51 -1.18 -1.84 1.59
N ALA A 52 -1.98 -2.37 0.65
CA ALA A 52 -3.41 -2.58 0.87
C ALA A 52 -3.66 -3.57 2.02
N LEU A 53 -2.87 -4.64 2.11
CA LEU A 53 -2.93 -5.61 3.19
C LEU A 53 -2.62 -4.98 4.56
N ILE A 54 -1.52 -4.22 4.65
CA ILE A 54 -1.12 -3.54 5.88
C ILE A 54 -2.20 -2.55 6.32
N PHE A 55 -2.74 -1.79 5.38
CA PHE A 55 -3.81 -0.83 5.64
C PHE A 55 -5.06 -1.53 6.16
N ALA A 56 -5.47 -2.65 5.53
CA ALA A 56 -6.62 -3.43 5.95
C ALA A 56 -6.45 -4.00 7.38
N PHE A 57 -5.26 -4.52 7.70
CA PHE A 57 -4.97 -4.99 9.06
C PHE A 57 -5.01 -3.86 10.08
N TYR A 58 -4.44 -2.69 9.74
CA TYR A 58 -4.49 -1.53 10.62
C TYR A 58 -5.93 -1.11 10.91
N HIS A 59 -6.74 -0.99 9.87
CA HIS A 59 -8.13 -0.55 9.97
C HIS A 59 -9.02 -1.51 10.76
N VAL A 60 -8.83 -2.82 10.62
CA VAL A 60 -9.70 -3.85 11.21
C VAL A 60 -9.21 -4.35 12.57
N ARG A 61 -7.90 -4.41 12.79
CA ARG A 61 -7.28 -5.04 13.95
C ARG A 61 -6.43 -4.08 14.77
N GLY A 62 -5.95 -3.00 14.18
CA GLY A 62 -5.14 -1.99 14.83
C GLY A 62 -3.64 -2.16 14.61
N LEU A 63 -2.86 -1.43 15.41
CA LEU A 63 -1.42 -1.22 15.17
C LEU A 63 -0.58 -2.51 15.27
N SER A 64 -0.84 -3.35 16.26
CA SER A 64 -0.01 -4.54 16.52
C SER A 64 -0.03 -5.52 15.34
N GLU A 65 -1.21 -5.82 14.86
CA GLU A 65 -1.41 -6.73 13.73
C GLU A 65 -0.95 -6.11 12.41
N ALA A 66 -1.08 -4.79 12.27
CA ALA A 66 -0.55 -4.07 11.11
C ALA A 66 0.98 -4.12 11.05
N ILE A 67 1.68 -4.00 12.18
CA ILE A 67 3.14 -4.16 12.26
C ILE A 67 3.53 -5.58 11.83
N THR A 68 2.84 -6.59 12.34
CA THR A 68 3.09 -7.99 11.97
C THR A 68 2.87 -8.20 10.46
N ALA A 69 1.77 -7.67 9.92
CA ALA A 69 1.48 -7.73 8.48
C ALA A 69 2.56 -7.01 7.65
N ALA A 70 3.05 -5.84 8.12
CA ALA A 70 4.11 -5.10 7.43
C ALA A 70 5.43 -5.86 7.40
N VAL A 71 5.82 -6.50 8.50
CA VAL A 71 7.05 -7.31 8.55
C VAL A 71 6.96 -8.51 7.61
N LEU A 72 5.82 -9.23 7.64
CA LEU A 72 5.61 -10.39 6.76
C LEU A 72 5.54 -9.98 5.28
N ALA A 73 4.83 -8.90 4.96
CA ALA A 73 4.76 -8.36 3.62
C ALA A 73 6.14 -7.89 3.13
N SER A 74 6.91 -7.22 3.98
CA SER A 74 8.28 -6.79 3.65
C SER A 74 9.20 -7.99 3.38
N ALA A 75 9.09 -9.04 4.17
CA ALA A 75 9.86 -10.26 3.95
C ALA A 75 9.48 -10.92 2.60
N ALA A 76 8.19 -11.04 2.29
CA ALA A 76 7.73 -11.58 1.02
C ALA A 76 8.23 -10.73 -0.17
N GLN A 77 8.11 -9.41 -0.07
CA GLN A 77 8.59 -8.49 -1.12
C GLN A 77 10.10 -8.51 -1.28
N PHE A 78 10.86 -8.71 -0.22
CA PHE A 78 12.31 -8.87 -0.32
C PHE A 78 12.68 -9.99 -1.27
N PHE A 79 12.04 -11.15 -1.16
CA PHE A 79 12.29 -12.28 -2.07
C PHE A 79 11.93 -11.93 -3.52
N VAL A 80 10.83 -11.23 -3.75
CA VAL A 80 10.45 -10.77 -5.08
C VAL A 80 11.46 -9.75 -5.61
N ALA A 81 11.81 -8.75 -4.81
CA ALA A 81 12.70 -7.66 -5.20
C ALA A 81 14.13 -8.14 -5.52
N THR A 82 14.64 -9.16 -4.83
CA THR A 82 15.99 -9.72 -5.10
C THR A 82 16.14 -10.34 -6.47
N SER A 83 15.03 -10.56 -7.18
CA SER A 83 15.05 -11.07 -8.57
C SER A 83 15.46 -10.01 -9.58
N TYR A 84 15.40 -8.70 -9.24
CA TYR A 84 15.67 -7.62 -10.19
C TYR A 84 16.47 -6.43 -9.62
N VAL A 85 16.71 -6.38 -8.30
CA VAL A 85 17.59 -5.36 -7.69
C VAL A 85 18.59 -5.98 -6.73
N PRO A 86 19.75 -5.32 -6.48
CA PRO A 86 20.72 -5.77 -5.48
C PRO A 86 20.09 -5.94 -4.10
N ARG A 87 20.57 -6.90 -3.32
CA ARG A 87 20.01 -7.27 -2.01
C ARG A 87 19.82 -6.08 -1.06
N LEU A 88 20.80 -5.19 -0.98
CA LEU A 88 20.71 -4.00 -0.13
C LEU A 88 19.54 -3.11 -0.54
N GLN A 89 19.36 -2.86 -1.83
CA GLN A 89 18.26 -2.10 -2.36
C GLN A 89 16.93 -2.81 -2.11
N ALA A 90 16.87 -4.13 -2.28
CA ALA A 90 15.68 -4.93 -2.00
C ALA A 90 15.22 -4.79 -0.53
N VAL A 91 16.16 -4.82 0.43
CA VAL A 91 15.83 -4.58 1.86
C VAL A 91 15.28 -3.18 2.06
N ILE A 92 15.96 -2.15 1.55
CA ILE A 92 15.55 -0.76 1.75
C ILE A 92 14.17 -0.52 1.16
N PHE A 93 13.91 -0.97 -0.07
CA PHE A 93 12.60 -0.80 -0.69
C PHE A 93 11.51 -1.60 0.02
N SER A 94 11.75 -2.88 0.35
CA SER A 94 10.73 -3.73 0.97
C SER A 94 10.29 -3.21 2.35
N PHE A 95 11.23 -2.86 3.22
CA PHE A 95 10.91 -2.34 4.54
C PHE A 95 10.60 -0.85 4.54
N GLY A 96 11.33 -0.06 3.76
CA GLY A 96 11.15 1.39 3.68
C GLY A 96 9.81 1.82 3.09
N LEU A 97 9.20 1.02 2.19
CA LEU A 97 7.87 1.31 1.66
C LEU A 97 6.75 0.82 2.57
N ASN A 98 6.90 -0.31 3.23
CA ASN A 98 5.82 -0.90 4.01
C ASN A 98 5.66 -0.28 5.41
N LEU A 99 6.75 0.07 6.08
CA LEU A 99 6.67 0.64 7.44
C LEU A 99 5.93 1.98 7.48
N PRO A 100 6.19 2.95 6.58
CA PRO A 100 5.46 4.21 6.57
C PRO A 100 3.97 4.08 6.25
N VAL A 101 3.52 2.98 5.63
CA VAL A 101 2.07 2.70 5.47
C VAL A 101 1.36 2.71 6.80
N ILE A 102 1.98 2.14 7.84
CA ILE A 102 1.43 2.11 9.19
C ILE A 102 1.26 3.53 9.73
N LEU A 103 2.28 4.38 9.53
CA LEU A 103 2.22 5.78 9.95
C LEU A 103 1.10 6.53 9.22
N VAL A 104 0.98 6.31 7.90
CA VAL A 104 -0.09 6.90 7.10
C VAL A 104 -1.44 6.44 7.60
N ALA A 105 -1.65 5.14 7.80
CA ALA A 105 -2.90 4.59 8.31
C ALA A 105 -3.25 5.16 9.70
N TYR A 106 -2.27 5.27 10.59
CA TYR A 106 -2.43 5.87 11.91
C TYR A 106 -2.87 7.35 11.85
N LEU A 107 -2.19 8.14 11.03
CA LEU A 107 -2.53 9.56 10.84
C LEU A 107 -3.94 9.72 10.26
N PHE A 108 -4.30 8.84 9.32
CA PHE A 108 -5.61 8.83 8.70
C PHE A 108 -6.74 8.64 9.69
N GLU A 109 -6.67 7.60 10.53
CA GLU A 109 -7.77 7.28 11.43
C GLU A 109 -7.92 8.29 12.57
N ARG A 110 -6.81 8.84 13.06
CA ARG A 110 -6.86 9.72 14.24
C ARG A 110 -6.92 11.21 13.92
N ARG A 111 -6.27 11.66 12.86
CA ARG A 111 -6.13 13.10 12.59
C ARG A 111 -6.94 13.59 11.40
N LEU A 112 -7.18 12.73 10.43
CA LEU A 112 -7.83 13.11 9.18
C LEU A 112 -9.21 12.48 9.01
N ALA A 113 -9.82 11.94 10.06
CA ALA A 113 -11.15 11.35 10.01
C ALA A 113 -12.23 12.31 9.47
N SER A 114 -12.06 13.63 9.71
CA SER A 114 -12.92 14.69 9.18
C SER A 114 -12.67 15.00 7.69
N LEU A 115 -11.54 14.58 7.12
CA LEU A 115 -11.09 14.87 5.76
C LEU A 115 -11.20 13.65 4.84
N ARG A 116 -12.22 12.81 5.02
CA ARG A 116 -12.40 11.57 4.25
C ARG A 116 -12.23 11.77 2.74
N ALA A 117 -12.76 12.85 2.17
CA ALA A 117 -12.65 13.16 0.75
C ALA A 117 -11.21 13.41 0.26
N PHE A 118 -10.29 13.76 1.18
CA PHE A 118 -8.88 14.06 0.83
C PHE A 118 -7.91 12.93 1.20
N ARG A 119 -8.38 11.83 1.77
CA ARG A 119 -7.52 10.71 2.18
C ARG A 119 -6.62 10.25 1.04
N PHE A 120 -7.19 9.99 -0.13
CA PHE A 120 -6.44 9.52 -1.29
C PHE A 120 -5.34 10.50 -1.74
N VAL A 121 -5.57 11.82 -1.65
CA VAL A 121 -4.57 12.84 -2.00
C VAL A 121 -3.38 12.78 -1.04
N VAL A 122 -3.65 12.71 0.26
CA VAL A 122 -2.59 12.62 1.28
C VAL A 122 -1.81 11.31 1.15
N VAL A 123 -2.49 10.17 0.92
CA VAL A 123 -1.83 8.89 0.65
C VAL A 123 -0.93 9.00 -0.57
N SER A 124 -1.44 9.55 -1.68
CA SER A 124 -0.69 9.72 -2.91
C SER A 124 0.57 10.55 -2.70
N LEU A 125 0.44 11.72 -2.07
CA LEU A 125 1.58 12.61 -1.80
C LEU A 125 2.60 11.95 -0.87
N THR A 126 2.14 11.25 0.17
CA THR A 126 3.03 10.55 1.10
C THR A 126 3.83 9.46 0.41
N TYR A 127 3.18 8.64 -0.42
CA TYR A 127 3.87 7.61 -1.20
C TYR A 127 4.84 8.20 -2.21
N GLY A 128 4.45 9.27 -2.93
CA GLY A 128 5.35 9.98 -3.83
C GLY A 128 6.61 10.47 -3.13
N ALA A 129 6.45 11.14 -1.99
CA ALA A 129 7.58 11.62 -1.20
C ALA A 129 8.46 10.47 -0.68
N MET A 130 7.86 9.37 -0.25
CA MET A 130 8.59 8.19 0.21
C MET A 130 9.45 7.56 -0.88
N PHE A 131 8.92 7.38 -2.08
CA PHE A 131 9.69 6.85 -3.20
C PHE A 131 10.91 7.72 -3.52
N VAL A 132 10.76 9.05 -3.47
CA VAL A 132 11.89 9.98 -3.65
C VAL A 132 12.91 9.82 -2.53
N LEU A 133 12.47 9.81 -1.27
CA LEU A 133 13.38 9.64 -0.11
C LEU A 133 14.14 8.32 -0.16
N LEU A 134 13.47 7.22 -0.54
CA LEU A 134 14.12 5.93 -0.70
C LEU A 134 15.13 5.91 -1.84
N THR A 135 14.84 6.58 -2.96
CA THR A 135 15.79 6.73 -4.06
C THR A 135 17.04 7.49 -3.63
N LEU A 136 16.87 8.57 -2.85
CA LEU A 136 17.99 9.32 -2.27
C LEU A 136 18.82 8.44 -1.32
N LEU A 137 18.16 7.68 -0.45
CA LEU A 137 18.81 6.79 0.49
C LEU A 137 19.62 5.70 -0.24
N VAL A 138 19.03 5.06 -1.24
CA VAL A 138 19.71 4.05 -2.08
C VAL A 138 20.90 4.67 -2.77
N GLY A 139 20.76 5.85 -3.37
CA GLY A 139 21.85 6.57 -4.03
C GLY A 139 23.00 6.88 -3.08
N ALA A 140 22.69 7.40 -1.90
CA ALA A 140 23.68 7.71 -0.86
C ALA A 140 24.44 6.45 -0.39
N LEU A 141 23.73 5.35 -0.16
CA LEU A 141 24.34 4.09 0.28
C LEU A 141 25.13 3.37 -0.82
N SER A 142 24.78 3.62 -2.08
CA SER A 142 25.48 3.06 -3.23
C SER A 142 26.71 3.87 -3.68
N GLY A 143 27.02 4.99 -2.98
CA GLY A 143 28.11 5.90 -3.35
C GLY A 143 27.86 6.66 -4.65
N SER A 144 26.64 6.66 -5.15
CA SER A 144 26.24 7.36 -6.36
C SER A 144 26.10 8.85 -6.06
N SER A 145 27.01 9.68 -6.57
CA SER A 145 27.02 11.11 -6.31
C SER A 145 25.99 11.90 -7.13
N GLN A 146 25.40 11.29 -8.15
CA GLN A 146 24.43 11.95 -9.03
C GLN A 146 23.31 10.99 -9.41
N ILE A 147 22.11 11.26 -8.89
CA ILE A 147 20.89 10.61 -9.36
C ILE A 147 20.21 11.56 -10.35
N PRO A 148 19.87 11.11 -11.58
CA PRO A 148 19.20 11.96 -12.56
C PRO A 148 17.89 12.54 -12.03
N ALA A 149 17.64 13.82 -12.29
CA ALA A 149 16.39 14.49 -11.91
C ALA A 149 15.13 13.76 -12.43
N GLU A 150 15.26 13.15 -13.60
CA GLU A 150 14.19 12.33 -14.20
C GLU A 150 13.83 11.13 -13.34
N THR A 151 14.81 10.47 -12.71
CA THR A 151 14.56 9.34 -11.79
C THR A 151 13.74 9.78 -10.58
N PHE A 152 14.00 10.97 -10.02
CA PHE A 152 13.19 11.52 -8.94
C PHE A 152 11.76 11.79 -9.37
N ARG A 153 11.60 12.41 -10.54
CA ARG A 153 10.28 12.70 -11.10
C ARG A 153 9.48 11.43 -11.32
N GLN A 154 10.08 10.41 -11.92
CA GLN A 154 9.44 9.12 -12.18
C GLN A 154 9.03 8.45 -10.87
N ASN A 155 9.92 8.33 -9.90
CA ASN A 155 9.63 7.72 -8.62
C ASN A 155 8.55 8.48 -7.83
N PHE A 156 8.54 9.81 -7.90
CA PHE A 156 7.50 10.60 -7.28
C PHE A 156 6.13 10.34 -7.91
N VAL A 157 6.06 10.32 -9.24
CA VAL A 157 4.83 10.02 -9.98
C VAL A 157 4.36 8.59 -9.70
N ASP A 158 5.25 7.61 -9.72
CA ASP A 158 4.92 6.21 -9.45
C ASP A 158 4.39 6.02 -8.03
N GLY A 159 5.02 6.66 -7.04
CA GLY A 159 4.53 6.66 -5.67
C GLY A 159 3.17 7.32 -5.51
N MET A 160 2.95 8.48 -6.15
CA MET A 160 1.65 9.14 -6.14
C MET A 160 0.55 8.29 -6.77
N LEU A 161 0.83 7.69 -7.92
CA LEU A 161 -0.12 6.82 -8.62
C LEU A 161 -0.45 5.58 -7.79
N LEU A 162 0.55 4.98 -7.16
CA LEU A 162 0.37 3.84 -6.26
C LEU A 162 -0.54 4.21 -5.08
N GLY A 163 -0.23 5.32 -4.42
CA GLY A 163 -1.04 5.82 -3.31
C GLY A 163 -2.48 6.14 -3.71
N LEU A 164 -2.67 6.72 -4.90
CA LEU A 164 -4.00 6.99 -5.46
C LEU A 164 -4.78 5.69 -5.68
N GLY A 165 -4.17 4.70 -6.33
CA GLY A 165 -4.80 3.42 -6.59
C GLY A 165 -5.22 2.69 -5.32
N ILE A 166 -4.32 2.61 -4.33
CA ILE A 166 -4.61 1.98 -3.03
C ILE A 166 -5.72 2.77 -2.30
N GLY A 167 -5.60 4.08 -2.23
CA GLY A 167 -6.56 4.92 -1.52
C GLY A 167 -7.98 4.79 -2.07
N LEU A 168 -8.14 4.88 -3.38
CA LEU A 168 -9.45 4.70 -4.05
C LEU A 168 -9.98 3.26 -3.87
N GLY A 169 -9.09 2.26 -3.95
CA GLY A 169 -9.47 0.87 -3.74
C GLY A 169 -9.95 0.60 -2.32
N VAL A 170 -9.25 1.12 -1.31
CA VAL A 170 -9.63 0.97 0.10
C VAL A 170 -11.00 1.64 0.38
N GLU A 171 -11.23 2.86 -0.11
CA GLU A 171 -12.53 3.54 0.03
C GLU A 171 -13.65 2.75 -0.65
N ALA A 172 -13.40 2.18 -1.83
CA ALA A 172 -14.37 1.31 -2.51
C ALA A 172 -14.66 0.04 -1.69
N GLY A 173 -13.63 -0.58 -1.11
CA GLY A 173 -13.78 -1.75 -0.23
C GLY A 173 -14.60 -1.43 1.03
N GLU A 174 -14.37 -0.31 1.68
CA GLU A 174 -15.16 0.16 2.81
C GLU A 174 -16.64 0.41 2.41
N ALA A 175 -16.86 1.03 1.26
CA ALA A 175 -18.20 1.28 0.75
C ALA A 175 -18.99 -0.02 0.48
N LEU A 176 -18.33 -1.06 -0.01
CA LEU A 176 -18.93 -2.38 -0.21
C LEU A 176 -19.30 -3.08 1.10
N LEU A 177 -18.59 -2.81 2.19
CA LEU A 177 -18.83 -3.42 3.50
C LEU A 177 -19.95 -2.71 4.29
N HIS A 178 -20.17 -1.43 4.04
CA HIS A 178 -21.14 -0.62 4.79
C HIS A 178 -22.57 -1.21 4.83
N PRO A 179 -23.17 -1.72 3.72
CA PRO A 179 -24.50 -2.32 3.77
C PRO A 179 -24.58 -3.59 4.62
N LEU A 180 -23.48 -4.36 4.69
CA LEU A 180 -23.41 -5.58 5.49
C LEU A 180 -23.39 -5.27 6.99
N GLU A 181 -22.74 -4.18 7.39
CA GLU A 181 -22.67 -3.75 8.79
C GLU A 181 -24.03 -3.26 9.30
N VAL A 182 -24.74 -2.49 8.49
CA VAL A 182 -26.08 -2.00 8.82
C VAL A 182 -27.05 -3.16 9.00
N ARG A 183 -26.96 -4.20 8.17
CA ARG A 183 -27.81 -5.38 8.24
C ARG A 183 -27.52 -6.21 9.50
N THR A 184 -26.26 -6.44 9.81
CA THR A 184 -25.87 -7.20 11.01
C THR A 184 -26.15 -6.45 12.31
N ALA A 185 -26.13 -5.13 12.32
CA ALA A 185 -26.53 -4.32 13.45
C ALA A 185 -28.06 -4.42 13.71
N ARG A 186 -28.86 -4.42 12.66
CA ARG A 186 -30.33 -4.57 12.75
C ARG A 186 -30.76 -5.94 13.30
N GLU A 187 -30.07 -7.02 12.90
CA GLU A 187 -30.35 -8.39 13.35
C GLU A 187 -29.98 -8.64 14.82
N ARG A 188 -29.18 -7.78 15.45
CA ARG A 188 -28.83 -7.85 16.88
C ARG A 188 -29.83 -7.16 17.80
N HIS A 189 -30.75 -6.37 17.26
CA HIS A 189 -31.76 -5.63 18.01
C HIS A 189 -33.17 -6.23 17.88
N VAL A 190 -33.29 -7.39 17.23
CA VAL A 190 -34.47 -8.24 17.17
C VAL A 190 -34.22 -9.51 17.97
#